data_1b5b0acb4b11a897737a6c25a23fc973
#
_entry.id   1b5b0acb4b11a897737a6c25a23fc973
#
_cell.length_a   1.000
_cell.length_b   1.000
_cell.length_c   1.000
_cell.angle_alpha   90.00
_cell.angle_beta   90.00
_cell.angle_gamma   90.00
#
_symmetry.space_group_name_H-M   'P 1'
#
loop_
_entity.id
_entity.type
_entity.pdbx_description
1 polymer ?
#
loop_
_entity_poly.entity_id
_entity_poly.type
_entity_poly.pdbx_seq_one_letter_code
_entity_poly.pdbx_strand_id
1 'polypeptide(L)' 'MEPKDDQRLALAALAFRQGDRHGAREIVHTMLKDDPRNVDAWIWACEIATTREERILCLKRVLALDPTH' A
#
# COMPACT_ATOMS: atom_id res chain seq x y z
N MET A 1 -10.59 -8.98 -6.04
CA MET A 1 -9.13 -8.75 -6.24
C MET A 1 -8.56 -9.82 -7.15
N GLU A 2 -7.70 -9.43 -8.05
CA GLU A 2 -7.07 -10.38 -8.95
C GLU A 2 -5.97 -11.18 -8.26
N PRO A 3 -5.72 -12.43 -8.65
CA PRO A 3 -4.67 -13.24 -8.03
C PRO A 3 -3.30 -12.56 -8.02
N LYS A 4 -3.00 -11.82 -9.07
CA LYS A 4 -1.75 -11.10 -9.19
C LYS A 4 -1.60 -10.02 -8.10
N ASP A 5 -2.70 -9.36 -7.72
CA ASP A 5 -2.68 -8.36 -6.65
C ASP A 5 -2.49 -9.03 -5.29
N ASP A 6 -3.13 -10.18 -5.08
CA ASP A 6 -2.92 -10.96 -3.85
C ASP A 6 -1.47 -11.37 -3.69
N GLN A 7 -0.82 -11.78 -4.78
CA GLN A 7 0.59 -12.16 -4.77
C GLN A 7 1.49 -10.96 -4.47
N ARG A 8 1.18 -9.81 -5.03
CA ARG A 8 1.95 -8.59 -4.78
C ARG A 8 1.82 -8.15 -3.33
N LEU A 9 0.60 -8.20 -2.77
CA LEU A 9 0.38 -7.84 -1.37
C LEU A 9 1.15 -8.79 -0.45
N ALA A 10 1.16 -10.07 -0.77
CA ALA A 10 1.91 -11.06 0.02
C ALA A 10 3.42 -10.76 -0.02
N LEU A 11 3.94 -10.41 -1.20
CA LEU A 11 5.34 -10.07 -1.35
C LEU A 11 5.69 -8.78 -0.60
N ALA A 12 4.81 -7.79 -0.66
CA ALA A 12 5.02 -6.55 0.07
C ALA A 12 5.03 -6.79 1.57
N ALA A 13 4.10 -7.62 2.06
CA ALA A 13 4.03 -7.98 3.48
C ALA A 13 5.31 -8.70 3.92
N LEU A 14 5.80 -9.63 3.10
CA LEU A 14 7.02 -10.37 3.39
C LEU A 14 8.22 -9.43 3.45
N ALA A 15 8.36 -8.56 2.46
CA ALA A 15 9.45 -7.60 2.43
C ALA A 15 9.41 -6.70 3.67
N PHE A 16 8.23 -6.22 4.02
CA PHE A 16 8.06 -5.34 5.17
C PHE A 16 8.47 -6.04 6.48
N ARG A 17 8.06 -7.31 6.64
CA ARG A 17 8.41 -8.08 7.84
C ARG A 17 9.90 -8.38 7.93
N GLN A 18 10.57 -8.47 6.80
CA GLN A 18 12.02 -8.69 6.75
C GLN A 18 12.83 -7.41 6.93
N GLY A 19 12.16 -6.29 7.13
CA GLY A 19 12.82 -5.00 7.28
C GLY A 19 13.18 -4.34 5.96
N ASP A 20 12.75 -4.91 4.83
CA ASP A 20 12.99 -4.34 3.51
C ASP A 20 11.87 -3.36 3.16
N ARG A 21 11.91 -2.21 3.82
CA ARG A 21 10.89 -1.18 3.63
C ARG A 21 10.90 -0.64 2.20
N HIS A 22 12.08 -0.49 1.62
CA HIS A 22 12.22 0.00 0.25
C HIS A 22 11.58 -0.97 -0.75
N GLY A 23 11.86 -2.27 -0.60
CA GLY A 23 11.27 -3.29 -1.47
C GLY A 23 9.75 -3.32 -1.36
N ALA A 24 9.21 -3.23 -0.14
CA ALA A 24 7.78 -3.18 0.07
C ALA A 24 7.17 -1.94 -0.59
N ARG A 25 7.82 -0.79 -0.46
CA ARG A 25 7.37 0.46 -1.06
C ARG A 25 7.31 0.35 -2.58
N GLU A 26 8.32 -0.24 -3.20
CA GLU A 26 8.37 -0.43 -4.65
C GLU A 26 7.20 -1.26 -5.15
N ILE A 27 6.90 -2.35 -4.45
CA ILE A 27 5.79 -3.24 -4.82
C ILE A 27 4.47 -2.50 -4.74
N VAL A 28 4.22 -1.81 -3.62
CA VAL A 28 2.98 -1.06 -3.42
C VAL A 28 2.86 0.07 -4.43
N HIS A 29 3.96 0.77 -4.71
CA HIS A 29 3.97 1.87 -5.68
C HIS A 29 3.57 1.37 -7.08
N THR A 30 4.10 0.20 -7.49
CA THR A 30 3.74 -0.40 -8.77
C THR A 30 2.26 -0.75 -8.82
N MET A 31 1.72 -1.31 -7.72
CA MET A 31 0.30 -1.63 -7.65
C MET A 31 -0.57 -0.38 -7.82
N LEU A 32 -0.16 0.73 -7.20
CA LEU A 32 -0.90 1.98 -7.29
C LEU A 32 -0.78 2.65 -8.65
N LYS A 33 0.30 2.40 -9.37
CA LYS A 33 0.42 2.85 -10.77
C LYS A 33 -0.54 2.08 -11.66
N ASP A 34 -0.70 0.78 -11.42
CA ASP A 34 -1.62 -0.05 -12.19
C ASP A 34 -3.08 0.26 -11.85
N ASP A 35 -3.36 0.48 -10.57
CA ASP A 35 -4.72 0.77 -10.10
C ASP A 35 -4.68 1.72 -8.91
N PRO A 36 -4.79 3.04 -9.14
CA PRO A 36 -4.75 4.02 -8.05
C PRO A 36 -5.95 3.97 -7.10
N ARG A 37 -6.94 3.13 -7.40
CA ARG A 37 -8.12 2.97 -6.55
C ARG A 37 -8.06 1.69 -5.71
N ASN A 38 -6.93 1.02 -5.69
CA ASN A 38 -6.74 -0.19 -4.89
C ASN A 38 -6.57 0.19 -3.41
N VAL A 39 -7.65 0.04 -2.64
CA VAL A 39 -7.68 0.42 -1.23
C VAL A 39 -6.63 -0.35 -0.42
N ASP A 40 -6.49 -1.64 -0.67
CA ASP A 40 -5.52 -2.46 0.07
C ASP A 40 -4.09 -1.96 -0.15
N ALA A 41 -3.76 -1.54 -1.37
CA ALA A 41 -2.45 -0.98 -1.65
C ALA A 41 -2.25 0.34 -0.90
N TRP A 42 -3.28 1.18 -0.81
CA TRP A 42 -3.19 2.43 -0.04
C TRP A 42 -3.02 2.17 1.45
N ILE A 43 -3.69 1.13 1.97
CA ILE A 43 -3.52 0.75 3.39
C ILE A 43 -2.07 0.34 3.63
N TRP A 44 -1.47 -0.46 2.75
CA TRP A 44 -0.07 -0.83 2.86
C TRP A 44 0.85 0.38 2.74
N ALA A 45 0.50 1.33 1.87
CA ALA A 45 1.26 2.57 1.76
C ALA A 45 1.29 3.33 3.09
N CYS A 46 0.17 3.33 3.83
CA CYS A 46 0.13 3.94 5.17
C CYS A 46 1.09 3.23 6.14
N GLU A 47 1.13 1.90 6.10
CA GLU A 47 2.00 1.11 6.98
C GLU A 47 3.48 1.36 6.67
N ILE A 48 3.82 1.52 5.41
CA ILE A 48 5.19 1.67 4.94
C ILE A 48 5.68 3.12 5.08
N ALA A 49 4.76 4.08 5.20
CA ALA A 49 5.10 5.50 5.25
C ALA A 49 6.12 5.80 6.35
N THR A 50 7.12 6.61 6.02
CA THR A 50 8.20 6.94 6.94
C THR A 50 7.99 8.28 7.63
N THR A 51 7.10 9.13 7.10
CA THR A 51 6.82 10.43 7.68
C THR A 51 5.33 10.53 8.02
N ARG A 52 5.01 11.44 8.95
CA ARG A 52 3.63 11.71 9.33
C ARG A 52 2.84 12.25 8.13
N GLU A 53 3.46 13.11 7.35
CA GLU A 53 2.82 13.73 6.18
C GLU A 53 2.42 12.68 5.14
N GLU A 54 3.31 11.75 4.86
CA GLU A 54 3.01 10.64 3.95
C GLU A 54 1.86 9.80 4.47
N ARG A 55 1.89 9.48 5.78
CA ARG A 55 0.85 8.66 6.39
C ARG A 55 -0.51 9.34 6.31
N ILE A 56 -0.56 10.63 6.61
CA ILE A 56 -1.80 11.39 6.55
C ILE A 56 -2.35 11.41 5.12
N LEU A 57 -1.48 11.63 4.14
CA LEU A 57 -1.90 11.63 2.74
C LEU A 57 -2.49 10.28 2.33
N CYS A 58 -1.82 9.19 2.72
CA CYS A 58 -2.31 7.84 2.42
C CYS A 58 -3.66 7.56 3.09
N LEU A 59 -3.81 7.97 4.36
CA LEU A 59 -5.07 7.79 5.08
C LEU A 59 -6.20 8.56 4.42
N LYS A 60 -5.94 9.77 3.95
CA LYS A 60 -6.94 10.56 3.23
C LYS A 60 -7.39 9.84 1.96
N ARG A 61 -6.47 9.19 1.26
CA ARG A 61 -6.80 8.41 0.07
C ARG A 61 -7.66 7.20 0.41
N VAL A 62 -7.33 6.48 1.49
CA VAL A 62 -8.13 5.34 1.94
C VAL A 62 -9.55 5.79 2.23
N LEU A 63 -9.71 6.88 2.98
CA LEU A 63 -11.04 7.38 3.34
C LEU A 63 -11.81 7.91 2.13
N ALA A 64 -11.12 8.47 1.14
CA ALA A 64 -11.77 8.95 -0.08
C ALA A 64 -12.30 7.79 -0.92
N LEU A 65 -11.57 6.65 -0.93
CA LEU A 65 -11.95 5.47 -1.71
C LEU A 65 -12.96 4.59 -0.96
N ASP A 66 -12.86 4.55 0.37
CA ASP A 66 -13.73 3.74 1.22
C ASP A 66 -14.06 4.52 2.50
N PRO A 67 -15.10 5.37 2.46
CA PRO A 67 -15.44 6.22 3.60
C PRO A 67 -15.84 5.46 4.87
N THR A 68 -16.17 4.17 4.74
CA THR A 68 -16.60 3.34 5.87
C THR A 68 -15.46 2.55 6.49
N HIS A 69 -14.27 2.67 5.97
CA HIS A 69 -13.11 1.87 6.40
C HIS A 69 -12.64 2.21 7.79
#